data_178a87328d3ecbfdf11ed154f3b42aa8
#
_entry.id   178a87328d3ecbfdf11ed154f3b42aa8
#
_cell.length_a   1.000
_cell.length_b   1.000
_cell.length_c   1.000
_cell.angle_alpha   90.00
_cell.angle_beta   90.00
_cell.angle_gamma   90.00
#
_symmetry.space_group_name_H-M   'P 1'
#
loop_
_entity.id
_entity.type
_entity.pdbx_description
1 polymer ?
#
loop_
_entity_poly.entity_id
_entity_poly.type
_entity_poly.pdbx_seq_one_letter_code
_entity_poly.pdbx_strand_id
1 'polypeptide(L)'
;MKNKPFTDAKVRSLKKKDKVYREHDYGGLYLEVAVSGSKIWKQRFNFEQKQVMITIGHYPHVSLLDARQEVNKNKQLLVQGVDPRYKDIKSIKPTFKEMFNVWHDHKCSEWSDGYAHDVRKRADCYLMPIIGNKPIDQITTPDVLNLLKKIEKKGALDTVLKIKGIASRTFTFSVNMGEVTRNPVRDLSMDVFKKRKQKHYPTFTNPKDIGWLLRTLDGHKGSYQVRAALEIAPHVFLRPGELTKLIWDYVDFSDRIIRIDKGIMKMKRAHLVPMSNQVFDMLKDLNRIKTGSKFIFPSLRSKNKGITTNALLTAIRSLGINSDQFVTHSFRGMASSFLHEKGFVSDVIERQLAHIETNKVKSAYCHAEYLEQRIVLMQAWSNYLDDLKGNVNLTKTIQE
;
A
#
# COMPACT_ATOMS: atom_id res chain seq x y z
N MET A 1 41.40 25.71 -52.18
CA MET A 1 40.29 26.57 -52.70
C MET A 1 39.13 26.45 -51.66
N LYS A 2 38.71 27.57 -51.08
CA LYS A 2 37.53 27.58 -50.19
C LYS A 2 36.29 27.39 -51.04
N ASN A 3 35.61 26.26 -50.98
CA ASN A 3 34.34 26.05 -51.68
C ASN A 3 33.34 27.13 -51.30
N LYS A 4 32.78 27.81 -52.31
CA LYS A 4 31.69 28.78 -52.08
C LYS A 4 30.48 28.02 -51.50
N PRO A 5 29.78 28.64 -50.52
CA PRO A 5 28.54 28.08 -50.00
C PRO A 5 27.53 27.79 -51.11
N PHE A 6 26.69 26.78 -50.93
CA PHE A 6 25.65 26.45 -51.88
C PHE A 6 24.63 27.61 -52.02
N THR A 7 24.17 27.77 -53.23
CA THR A 7 22.92 28.48 -53.54
C THR A 7 21.89 27.46 -54.01
N ASP A 8 20.60 27.75 -53.84
CA ASP A 8 19.55 26.87 -54.31
C ASP A 8 19.64 26.52 -55.79
N ALA A 9 20.05 27.54 -56.60
CA ALA A 9 20.34 27.34 -58.02
C ALA A 9 21.45 26.28 -58.26
N LYS A 10 22.53 26.34 -57.48
CA LYS A 10 23.61 25.33 -57.57
C LYS A 10 23.07 23.95 -57.16
N VAL A 11 22.29 23.81 -56.10
CA VAL A 11 21.70 22.55 -55.66
C VAL A 11 20.82 21.94 -56.76
N ARG A 12 20.03 22.76 -57.43
CA ARG A 12 19.17 22.32 -58.56
C ARG A 12 20.01 21.88 -59.76
N SER A 13 21.08 22.58 -60.10
CA SER A 13 21.90 22.33 -61.28
C SER A 13 22.76 21.05 -61.20
N LEU A 14 22.99 20.47 -60.02
CA LEU A 14 23.76 19.25 -59.86
C LEU A 14 23.06 18.07 -60.54
N LYS A 15 23.75 17.40 -61.47
CA LYS A 15 23.21 16.26 -62.24
C LYS A 15 23.83 14.98 -61.77
N LYS A 16 23.11 13.85 -62.01
CA LYS A 16 23.64 12.50 -61.73
C LYS A 16 24.91 12.23 -62.51
N LYS A 17 25.77 11.39 -61.96
CA LYS A 17 27.01 10.85 -62.58
C LYS A 17 26.97 9.34 -62.46
N ASP A 18 27.93 8.66 -63.12
CA ASP A 18 28.03 7.19 -63.09
C ASP A 18 28.33 6.60 -61.72
N LYS A 19 28.80 7.45 -60.79
CA LYS A 19 29.05 7.10 -59.40
C LYS A 19 28.43 8.11 -58.44
N VAL A 20 28.02 7.64 -57.26
CA VAL A 20 27.57 8.52 -56.18
C VAL A 20 28.67 9.51 -55.82
N TYR A 21 28.33 10.78 -55.75
CA TYR A 21 29.30 11.81 -55.34
C TYR A 21 28.71 12.74 -54.32
N ARG A 22 29.60 13.44 -53.60
CA ARG A 22 29.23 14.37 -52.55
C ARG A 22 29.86 15.72 -52.81
N GLU A 23 29.06 16.75 -52.71
CA GLU A 23 29.51 18.13 -52.73
C GLU A 23 29.40 18.72 -51.32
N HIS A 24 30.43 19.47 -50.92
CA HIS A 24 30.46 20.08 -49.59
C HIS A 24 29.89 21.49 -49.62
N ASP A 25 28.99 21.81 -48.69
CA ASP A 25 28.49 23.16 -48.44
C ASP A 25 29.36 23.83 -47.37
N TYR A 26 28.80 24.01 -46.19
CA TYR A 26 29.49 24.64 -45.08
C TYR A 26 29.13 23.88 -43.75
N GLY A 27 30.04 23.98 -42.76
CA GLY A 27 29.70 23.49 -41.42
C GLY A 27 29.54 21.96 -41.27
N GLY A 28 30.09 21.19 -42.26
CA GLY A 28 29.96 19.74 -42.28
C GLY A 28 28.74 19.23 -43.05
N LEU A 29 28.00 20.11 -43.72
CA LEU A 29 26.88 19.75 -44.60
C LEU A 29 27.37 19.30 -45.97
N TYR A 30 26.86 18.19 -46.46
CA TYR A 30 27.10 17.61 -47.78
C TYR A 30 25.80 17.36 -48.51
N LEU A 31 25.80 17.57 -49.83
CA LEU A 31 24.78 17.03 -50.70
C LEU A 31 25.31 15.79 -51.39
N GLU A 32 24.74 14.64 -51.15
CA GLU A 32 25.02 13.40 -51.85
C GLU A 32 24.08 13.28 -53.04
N VAL A 33 24.63 13.10 -54.23
CA VAL A 33 23.88 12.86 -55.47
C VAL A 33 24.06 11.40 -55.86
N ALA A 34 22.97 10.65 -55.83
CA ALA A 34 22.94 9.24 -56.18
C ALA A 34 22.96 9.05 -57.72
N VAL A 35 23.32 7.86 -58.18
CA VAL A 35 23.30 7.47 -59.60
C VAL A 35 21.87 7.60 -60.19
N SER A 36 20.85 7.39 -59.37
CA SER A 36 19.44 7.62 -59.75
C SER A 36 19.09 9.09 -59.99
N GLY A 37 19.95 10.03 -59.53
CA GLY A 37 19.69 11.47 -59.56
C GLY A 37 19.03 11.99 -58.24
N SER A 38 18.74 11.13 -57.31
CA SER A 38 18.25 11.50 -55.97
C SER A 38 19.32 12.30 -55.23
N LYS A 39 18.90 13.36 -54.53
CA LYS A 39 19.75 14.27 -53.78
C LYS A 39 19.44 14.17 -52.30
N ILE A 40 20.46 13.88 -51.48
CA ILE A 40 20.29 13.61 -50.04
C ILE A 40 21.24 14.50 -49.25
N TRP A 41 20.68 15.24 -48.29
CA TRP A 41 21.46 16.02 -47.35
C TRP A 41 22.06 15.11 -46.30
N LYS A 42 23.38 15.23 -46.08
CA LYS A 42 24.16 14.52 -45.08
C LYS A 42 24.99 15.50 -44.27
N GLN A 43 25.17 15.24 -43.01
CA GLN A 43 26.06 15.99 -42.13
C GLN A 43 27.19 15.08 -41.63
N ARG A 44 28.41 15.58 -41.69
CA ARG A 44 29.60 14.95 -41.11
C ARG A 44 30.11 15.76 -39.92
N PHE A 45 30.34 15.09 -38.81
CA PHE A 45 30.89 15.69 -37.59
C PHE A 45 31.75 14.69 -36.84
N ASN A 46 32.51 15.17 -35.85
CA ASN A 46 33.28 14.31 -34.94
C ASN A 46 32.57 14.22 -33.61
N PHE A 47 32.47 13.01 -33.08
CA PHE A 47 31.97 12.74 -31.74
C PHE A 47 32.83 11.67 -31.08
N GLU A 48 33.34 11.89 -29.85
CA GLU A 48 34.25 11.00 -29.12
C GLU A 48 35.42 10.51 -29.98
N GLN A 49 36.10 11.44 -30.71
CA GLN A 49 37.22 11.20 -31.61
C GLN A 49 36.90 10.34 -32.83
N LYS A 50 35.65 9.99 -33.07
CA LYS A 50 35.19 9.25 -34.25
C LYS A 50 34.47 10.18 -35.21
N GLN A 51 34.78 10.03 -36.49
CA GLN A 51 34.10 10.75 -37.58
C GLN A 51 32.78 10.03 -37.89
N VAL A 52 31.69 10.76 -37.82
CA VAL A 52 30.32 10.27 -38.02
C VAL A 52 29.64 11.02 -39.15
N MET A 53 28.80 10.33 -39.92
CA MET A 53 27.96 10.92 -40.96
C MET A 53 26.50 10.50 -40.75
N ILE A 54 25.60 11.47 -40.73
CA ILE A 54 24.15 11.24 -40.59
C ILE A 54 23.43 11.78 -41.83
N THR A 55 22.24 11.21 -42.10
CA THR A 55 21.32 11.72 -43.14
C THR A 55 20.38 12.71 -42.51
N ILE A 56 20.25 13.91 -43.12
CA ILE A 56 19.30 14.94 -42.68
C ILE A 56 17.95 14.76 -43.38
N GLY A 57 17.98 14.54 -44.70
CA GLY A 57 16.76 14.36 -45.48
C GLY A 57 16.98 14.46 -46.99
N HIS A 58 15.93 14.26 -47.74
CA HIS A 58 15.94 14.30 -49.20
C HIS A 58 15.57 15.69 -49.75
N TYR A 59 16.34 16.20 -50.68
CA TYR A 59 15.96 17.36 -51.49
C TYR A 59 14.98 16.91 -52.58
N PRO A 60 13.87 17.66 -52.88
CA PRO A 60 13.56 19.00 -52.41
C PRO A 60 12.70 19.04 -51.12
N HIS A 61 12.29 17.91 -50.53
CA HIS A 61 11.48 17.91 -49.34
C HIS A 61 12.14 18.62 -48.14
N VAL A 62 13.47 18.53 -48.03
CA VAL A 62 14.29 19.35 -47.15
C VAL A 62 15.01 20.36 -47.98
N SER A 63 14.72 21.63 -47.79
CA SER A 63 15.39 22.73 -48.50
C SER A 63 16.81 22.92 -48.02
N LEU A 64 17.62 23.69 -48.75
CA LEU A 64 18.98 24.08 -48.33
C LEU A 64 18.94 24.83 -46.99
N LEU A 65 17.94 25.68 -46.78
CA LEU A 65 17.76 26.42 -45.52
C LEU A 65 17.49 25.50 -44.36
N ASP A 66 16.55 24.57 -44.52
CA ASP A 66 16.20 23.59 -43.48
C ASP A 66 17.38 22.71 -43.13
N ALA A 67 18.14 22.24 -44.15
CA ALA A 67 19.33 21.43 -43.94
C ALA A 67 20.40 22.18 -43.13
N ARG A 68 20.59 23.48 -43.38
CA ARG A 68 21.53 24.30 -42.60
C ARG A 68 21.05 24.57 -41.19
N GLN A 69 19.75 24.79 -40.99
CA GLN A 69 19.18 24.94 -39.67
C GLN A 69 19.39 23.66 -38.84
N GLU A 70 19.18 22.50 -39.44
CA GLU A 70 19.40 21.22 -38.81
C GLU A 70 20.86 20.97 -38.41
N VAL A 71 21.80 21.36 -39.29
CA VAL A 71 23.24 21.34 -38.96
C VAL A 71 23.56 22.21 -37.77
N ASN A 72 22.96 23.40 -37.66
CA ASN A 72 23.19 24.29 -36.53
C ASN A 72 22.60 23.71 -35.21
N LYS A 73 21.40 23.11 -35.23
CA LYS A 73 20.85 22.39 -34.10
C LYS A 73 21.75 21.24 -33.64
N ASN A 74 22.22 20.45 -34.57
CA ASN A 74 23.12 19.34 -34.27
C ASN A 74 24.46 19.81 -33.69
N LYS A 75 25.01 20.97 -34.15
CA LYS A 75 26.20 21.59 -33.54
C LYS A 75 25.94 22.02 -32.08
N GLN A 76 24.76 22.56 -31.77
CA GLN A 76 24.41 22.92 -30.38
C GLN A 76 24.38 21.68 -29.50
N LEU A 77 23.83 20.56 -29.99
CA LEU A 77 23.84 19.29 -29.27
C LEU A 77 25.27 18.78 -29.01
N LEU A 78 26.15 18.87 -30.03
CA LEU A 78 27.55 18.48 -29.87
C LEU A 78 28.30 19.32 -28.83
N VAL A 79 28.03 20.62 -28.75
CA VAL A 79 28.56 21.51 -27.68
C VAL A 79 28.09 21.08 -26.30
N GLN A 80 26.84 20.57 -26.20
CA GLN A 80 26.26 20.03 -24.98
C GLN A 80 26.73 18.60 -24.65
N GLY A 81 27.60 18.00 -25.46
CA GLY A 81 28.05 16.63 -25.28
C GLY A 81 27.03 15.56 -25.72
N VAL A 82 25.99 15.95 -26.43
CA VAL A 82 24.92 15.04 -26.90
C VAL A 82 25.19 14.63 -28.34
N ASP A 83 25.16 13.32 -28.62
CA ASP A 83 25.33 12.80 -29.98
C ASP A 83 24.07 13.03 -30.83
N PRO A 84 24.16 13.78 -31.95
CA PRO A 84 23.01 14.06 -32.81
C PRO A 84 22.35 12.82 -33.43
N ARG A 85 22.98 11.65 -33.45
CA ARG A 85 22.34 10.40 -33.88
C ARG A 85 21.18 9.97 -32.99
N TYR A 86 21.23 10.37 -31.74
CA TYR A 86 20.28 9.96 -30.69
C TYR A 86 19.37 11.11 -30.25
N LYS A 87 19.34 12.25 -30.97
CA LYS A 87 18.51 13.42 -30.66
C LYS A 87 17.02 13.11 -30.63
N ASP A 88 16.57 12.16 -31.47
CA ASP A 88 15.18 11.73 -31.59
C ASP A 88 14.88 10.47 -30.75
N ILE A 89 15.88 9.90 -30.06
CA ILE A 89 15.64 9.01 -28.96
C ILE A 89 15.17 9.90 -27.81
N LYS A 90 13.91 10.35 -27.85
CA LYS A 90 13.17 10.59 -26.62
C LYS A 90 13.46 9.37 -25.76
N SER A 91 14.22 9.55 -24.70
CA SER A 91 14.38 8.48 -23.73
C SER A 91 12.97 7.98 -23.45
N ILE A 92 12.67 6.75 -23.88
CA ILE A 92 11.36 6.17 -23.66
C ILE A 92 11.21 6.16 -22.16
N LYS A 93 10.53 7.18 -21.62
CA LYS A 93 10.33 7.29 -20.19
C LYS A 93 9.60 6.04 -19.73
N PRO A 94 9.99 5.48 -18.59
CA PRO A 94 9.36 4.29 -18.08
C PRO A 94 7.85 4.54 -17.88
N THR A 95 7.07 3.49 -18.03
CA THR A 95 5.64 3.52 -17.74
C THR A 95 5.39 3.63 -16.24
N PHE A 96 4.20 4.06 -15.86
CA PHE A 96 3.79 4.04 -14.44
C PHE A 96 3.94 2.64 -13.83
N LYS A 97 3.59 1.58 -14.57
CA LYS A 97 3.70 0.19 -14.12
C LYS A 97 5.14 -0.20 -13.82
N GLU A 98 6.08 0.15 -14.67
CA GLU A 98 7.50 -0.12 -14.45
C GLU A 98 8.02 0.60 -13.21
N MET A 99 7.72 1.89 -13.07
CA MET A 99 8.12 2.66 -11.90
C MET A 99 7.44 2.18 -10.60
N PHE A 100 6.18 1.79 -10.68
CA PHE A 100 5.48 1.17 -9.55
C PHE A 100 6.15 -0.14 -9.13
N ASN A 101 6.55 -1.01 -10.08
CA ASN A 101 7.21 -2.26 -9.78
C ASN A 101 8.55 -2.01 -9.05
N VAL A 102 9.40 -1.14 -9.58
CA VAL A 102 10.67 -0.79 -8.96
C VAL A 102 10.45 -0.22 -7.54
N TRP A 103 9.51 0.70 -7.38
CA TRP A 103 9.17 1.25 -6.07
C TRP A 103 8.62 0.20 -5.10
N HIS A 104 7.71 -0.66 -5.57
CA HIS A 104 7.09 -1.70 -4.76
C HIS A 104 8.13 -2.71 -4.27
N ASP A 105 8.98 -3.19 -5.16
CA ASP A 105 10.03 -4.16 -4.84
C ASP A 105 11.04 -3.58 -3.85
N HIS A 106 11.44 -2.31 -4.03
CA HIS A 106 12.28 -1.59 -3.08
C HIS A 106 11.64 -1.52 -1.68
N LYS A 107 10.32 -1.33 -1.61
CA LYS A 107 9.60 -1.20 -0.33
C LYS A 107 9.16 -2.53 0.30
N CYS A 108 9.15 -3.63 -0.44
CA CYS A 108 8.75 -4.95 0.09
C CYS A 108 9.59 -5.40 1.28
N SER A 109 10.88 -5.07 1.33
CA SER A 109 11.76 -5.41 2.46
C SER A 109 11.39 -4.71 3.78
N GLU A 110 10.70 -3.57 3.69
CA GLU A 110 10.28 -2.78 4.86
C GLU A 110 8.87 -3.15 5.34
N TRP A 111 8.07 -3.80 4.49
CA TRP A 111 6.67 -4.08 4.75
C TRP A 111 6.43 -5.51 5.24
N SER A 112 5.27 -5.73 5.86
CA SER A 112 4.79 -7.10 6.03
C SER A 112 4.26 -7.64 4.69
N ASP A 113 4.38 -8.96 4.46
CA ASP A 113 3.91 -9.62 3.24
C ASP A 113 2.45 -9.29 2.92
N GLY A 114 1.59 -9.28 3.95
CA GLY A 114 0.18 -8.92 3.81
C GLY A 114 -0.04 -7.49 3.33
N TYR A 115 0.76 -6.53 3.82
CA TYR A 115 0.65 -5.14 3.38
C TYR A 115 1.20 -4.95 1.96
N ALA A 116 2.33 -5.58 1.64
CA ALA A 116 2.90 -5.57 0.30
C ALA A 116 1.90 -6.13 -0.72
N HIS A 117 1.31 -7.30 -0.42
CA HIS A 117 0.26 -7.91 -1.24
C HIS A 117 -0.95 -6.98 -1.44
N ASP A 118 -1.42 -6.35 -0.37
CA ASP A 118 -2.55 -5.42 -0.41
C ASP A 118 -2.27 -4.18 -1.27
N VAL A 119 -1.06 -3.62 -1.20
CA VAL A 119 -0.62 -2.49 -2.04
C VAL A 119 -0.61 -2.91 -3.51
N ARG A 120 -0.01 -4.07 -3.83
CA ARG A 120 0.01 -4.65 -5.18
C ARG A 120 -1.41 -4.84 -5.71
N LYS A 121 -2.25 -5.55 -4.99
CA LYS A 121 -3.64 -5.83 -5.38
C LYS A 121 -4.43 -4.54 -5.66
N ARG A 122 -4.27 -3.52 -4.81
CA ARG A 122 -4.95 -2.23 -5.03
C ARG A 122 -4.43 -1.52 -6.27
N ALA A 123 -3.12 -1.52 -6.51
CA ALA A 123 -2.55 -0.93 -7.71
C ALA A 123 -3.05 -1.65 -8.96
N ASP A 124 -3.03 -2.99 -8.99
CA ASP A 124 -3.49 -3.80 -10.11
C ASP A 124 -4.98 -3.59 -10.41
N CYS A 125 -5.81 -3.45 -9.38
CA CYS A 125 -7.25 -3.24 -9.55
C CYS A 125 -7.62 -1.82 -10.01
N TYR A 126 -6.88 -0.79 -9.60
CA TYR A 126 -7.32 0.60 -9.76
C TYR A 126 -6.39 1.48 -10.59
N LEU A 127 -5.06 1.31 -10.49
CA LEU A 127 -4.07 2.14 -11.17
C LEU A 127 -3.67 1.54 -12.52
N MET A 128 -3.30 0.26 -12.54
CA MET A 128 -2.76 -0.39 -13.74
C MET A 128 -3.71 -0.35 -14.94
N PRO A 129 -5.03 -0.56 -14.80
CA PRO A 129 -5.94 -0.55 -15.96
C PRO A 129 -6.09 0.83 -16.62
N ILE A 130 -5.76 1.93 -15.92
CA ILE A 130 -6.03 3.29 -16.39
C ILE A 130 -4.74 4.02 -16.77
N ILE A 131 -3.73 3.95 -15.90
CA ILE A 131 -2.46 4.69 -16.09
C ILE A 131 -1.25 3.79 -16.19
N GLY A 132 -1.39 2.47 -16.00
CA GLY A 132 -0.26 1.54 -15.94
C GLY A 132 0.67 1.58 -17.14
N ASN A 133 0.13 1.63 -18.34
CA ASN A 133 0.89 1.60 -19.59
C ASN A 133 1.24 3.01 -20.13
N LYS A 134 0.83 4.08 -19.43
CA LYS A 134 1.22 5.44 -19.84
C LYS A 134 2.66 5.73 -19.42
N PRO A 135 3.48 6.39 -20.25
CA PRO A 135 4.75 6.97 -19.83
C PRO A 135 4.54 7.87 -18.62
N ILE A 136 5.39 7.72 -17.59
CA ILE A 136 5.14 8.34 -16.29
C ILE A 136 5.18 9.88 -16.34
N ASP A 137 5.95 10.45 -17.25
CA ASP A 137 6.07 11.89 -17.50
C ASP A 137 4.83 12.49 -18.21
N GLN A 138 3.99 11.65 -18.82
CA GLN A 138 2.77 12.07 -19.51
C GLN A 138 1.51 11.96 -18.66
N ILE A 139 1.62 11.46 -17.42
CA ILE A 139 0.48 11.36 -16.51
C ILE A 139 0.28 12.69 -15.80
N THR A 140 -0.91 13.27 -15.99
CA THR A 140 -1.29 14.58 -15.46
C THR A 140 -2.14 14.48 -14.19
N THR A 141 -2.26 15.59 -13.45
CA THR A 141 -3.19 15.70 -12.31
C THR A 141 -4.64 15.38 -12.69
N PRO A 142 -5.19 15.85 -13.85
CA PRO A 142 -6.50 15.43 -14.31
C PRO A 142 -6.64 13.91 -14.55
N ASP A 143 -5.62 13.23 -15.05
CA ASP A 143 -5.69 11.76 -15.23
C ASP A 143 -5.91 11.05 -13.88
N VAL A 144 -5.13 11.43 -12.87
CA VAL A 144 -5.25 10.89 -11.51
C VAL A 144 -6.59 11.26 -10.88
N LEU A 145 -7.03 12.52 -11.01
CA LEU A 145 -8.32 12.98 -10.49
C LEU A 145 -9.47 12.16 -11.08
N ASN A 146 -9.51 11.99 -12.40
CA ASN A 146 -10.55 11.23 -13.08
C ASN A 146 -10.59 9.77 -12.63
N LEU A 147 -9.42 9.15 -12.43
CA LEU A 147 -9.30 7.81 -11.88
C LEU A 147 -9.92 7.74 -10.47
N LEU A 148 -9.53 8.65 -9.59
CA LEU A 148 -10.02 8.68 -8.20
C LEU A 148 -11.51 9.01 -8.11
N LYS A 149 -12.04 9.87 -9.00
CA LYS A 149 -13.47 10.15 -9.12
C LYS A 149 -14.30 8.93 -9.51
N LYS A 150 -13.76 8.02 -10.35
CA LYS A 150 -14.42 6.75 -10.65
C LYS A 150 -14.56 5.84 -9.41
N ILE A 151 -13.56 5.88 -8.51
CA ILE A 151 -13.62 5.12 -7.24
C ILE A 151 -14.61 5.79 -6.28
N GLU A 152 -14.62 7.13 -6.20
CA GLU A 152 -15.56 7.88 -5.38
C GLU A 152 -17.01 7.60 -5.75
N LYS A 153 -17.33 7.55 -7.06
CA LYS A 153 -18.69 7.22 -7.55
C LYS A 153 -19.21 5.86 -7.05
N LYS A 154 -18.30 4.92 -6.73
CA LYS A 154 -18.64 3.63 -6.11
C LYS A 154 -18.82 3.70 -4.60
N GLY A 155 -18.75 4.89 -3.99
CA GLY A 155 -18.87 5.10 -2.54
C GLY A 155 -17.64 4.70 -1.72
N ALA A 156 -16.53 4.30 -2.36
CA ALA A 156 -15.36 3.72 -1.70
C ALA A 156 -14.31 4.79 -1.32
N LEU A 157 -14.68 5.78 -0.49
CA LEU A 157 -13.81 6.91 -0.11
C LEU A 157 -12.50 6.49 0.57
N ASP A 158 -12.52 5.44 1.39
CA ASP A 158 -11.29 4.88 1.99
C ASP A 158 -10.32 4.35 0.94
N THR A 159 -10.88 3.79 -0.13
CA THR A 159 -10.08 3.31 -1.27
C THR A 159 -9.49 4.48 -2.04
N VAL A 160 -10.22 5.59 -2.22
CA VAL A 160 -9.68 6.82 -2.83
C VAL A 160 -8.43 7.27 -2.11
N LEU A 161 -8.47 7.38 -0.77
CA LEU A 161 -7.30 7.79 0.03
C LEU A 161 -6.10 6.86 -0.13
N LYS A 162 -6.34 5.55 -0.10
CA LYS A 162 -5.30 4.53 -0.25
C LYS A 162 -4.68 4.56 -1.63
N ILE A 163 -5.49 4.65 -2.69
CA ILE A 163 -5.02 4.69 -4.08
C ILE A 163 -4.28 6.00 -4.37
N LYS A 164 -4.79 7.15 -3.91
CA LYS A 164 -4.06 8.43 -3.96
C LYS A 164 -2.69 8.31 -3.31
N GLY A 165 -2.62 7.71 -2.11
CA GLY A 165 -1.38 7.50 -1.38
C GLY A 165 -0.38 6.58 -2.10
N ILE A 166 -0.84 5.52 -2.75
CA ILE A 166 0.00 4.62 -3.56
C ILE A 166 0.55 5.38 -4.77
N ALA A 167 -0.31 6.03 -5.55
CA ALA A 167 0.10 6.81 -6.71
C ALA A 167 1.10 7.91 -6.34
N SER A 168 0.82 8.69 -5.28
CA SER A 168 1.71 9.76 -4.82
C SER A 168 3.09 9.24 -4.43
N ARG A 169 3.19 8.11 -3.73
CA ARG A 169 4.47 7.51 -3.34
C ARG A 169 5.26 7.00 -4.55
N THR A 170 4.59 6.39 -5.52
CA THR A 170 5.21 5.97 -6.78
C THR A 170 5.79 7.18 -7.52
N PHE A 171 5.01 8.27 -7.67
CA PHE A 171 5.51 9.49 -8.33
C PHE A 171 6.63 10.16 -7.55
N THR A 172 6.57 10.21 -6.21
CA THR A 172 7.66 10.77 -5.41
C THR A 172 8.95 9.96 -5.59
N PHE A 173 8.85 8.65 -5.65
CA PHE A 173 9.98 7.79 -5.96
C PHE A 173 10.54 8.07 -7.37
N SER A 174 9.67 8.24 -8.35
CA SER A 174 10.06 8.55 -9.73
C SER A 174 10.71 9.94 -9.87
N VAL A 175 10.29 10.92 -9.06
CA VAL A 175 10.99 12.23 -8.97
C VAL A 175 12.40 12.04 -8.43
N ASN A 176 12.57 11.25 -7.37
CA ASN A 176 13.88 10.97 -6.78
C ASN A 176 14.81 10.21 -7.74
N MET A 177 14.25 9.41 -8.64
CA MET A 177 15.01 8.70 -9.70
C MET A 177 15.27 9.57 -10.94
N GLY A 178 14.81 10.82 -10.99
CA GLY A 178 14.99 11.73 -12.12
C GLY A 178 14.12 11.42 -13.34
N GLU A 179 13.14 10.53 -13.21
CA GLU A 179 12.26 10.14 -14.33
C GLU A 179 11.18 11.18 -14.63
N VAL A 180 10.75 11.91 -13.61
CA VAL A 180 9.79 13.02 -13.71
C VAL A 180 10.26 14.20 -12.87
N THR A 181 9.85 15.40 -13.26
CA THR A 181 10.23 16.65 -12.56
C THR A 181 9.31 16.99 -11.39
N ARG A 182 8.07 16.46 -11.37
CA ARG A 182 7.06 16.75 -10.33
C ARG A 182 6.13 15.57 -10.12
N ASN A 183 5.53 15.54 -8.93
CA ASN A 183 4.50 14.57 -8.58
C ASN A 183 3.10 15.17 -8.85
N PRO A 184 2.36 14.71 -9.87
CA PRO A 184 1.06 15.28 -10.24
C PRO A 184 -0.04 15.00 -9.20
N VAL A 185 0.21 14.11 -8.24
CA VAL A 185 -0.76 13.74 -7.18
C VAL A 185 -0.64 14.65 -5.97
N ARG A 186 0.51 15.33 -5.78
CA ARG A 186 0.79 16.17 -4.61
C ARG A 186 -0.16 17.36 -4.52
N ASP A 187 -0.43 18.00 -5.65
CA ASP A 187 -1.27 19.19 -5.73
C ASP A 187 -2.78 18.87 -5.67
N LEU A 188 -3.13 17.57 -5.66
CA LEU A 188 -4.52 17.14 -5.61
C LEU A 188 -5.04 17.21 -4.17
N SER A 189 -5.78 18.26 -3.83
CA SER A 189 -6.45 18.38 -2.53
C SER A 189 -7.51 17.30 -2.34
N MET A 190 -7.76 16.92 -1.08
CA MET A 190 -8.89 16.04 -0.74
C MET A 190 -10.23 16.77 -0.73
N ASP A 191 -10.25 18.09 -0.79
CA ASP A 191 -11.48 18.90 -0.80
C ASP A 191 -12.31 18.71 -2.07
N VAL A 192 -11.68 18.21 -3.14
CA VAL A 192 -12.39 17.84 -4.38
C VAL A 192 -13.20 16.55 -4.26
N PHE A 193 -13.08 15.83 -3.16
CA PHE A 193 -13.82 14.60 -2.86
C PHE A 193 -14.81 14.82 -1.73
N LYS A 194 -15.87 13.99 -1.69
CA LYS A 194 -16.83 14.01 -0.58
C LYS A 194 -16.12 13.73 0.74
N LYS A 195 -16.50 14.47 1.78
CA LYS A 195 -15.96 14.23 3.13
C LYS A 195 -16.40 12.85 3.62
N ARG A 196 -15.43 12.08 4.13
CA ARG A 196 -15.70 10.81 4.77
C ARG A 196 -16.39 11.06 6.12
N LYS A 197 -17.54 10.45 6.34
CA LYS A 197 -18.09 10.35 7.68
C LYS A 197 -17.26 9.30 8.44
N GLN A 198 -16.58 9.72 9.49
CA GLN A 198 -15.85 8.80 10.36
C GLN A 198 -16.86 7.89 11.06
N LYS A 199 -16.78 6.60 10.79
CA LYS A 199 -17.57 5.60 11.52
C LYS A 199 -16.68 4.96 12.58
N HIS A 200 -17.04 5.10 13.84
CA HIS A 200 -16.46 4.29 14.91
C HIS A 200 -16.98 2.85 14.79
N TYR A 201 -16.20 1.90 15.29
CA TYR A 201 -16.72 0.54 15.40
C TYR A 201 -17.89 0.53 16.39
N PRO A 202 -19.02 -0.10 16.01
CA PRO A 202 -20.15 -0.24 16.92
C PRO A 202 -19.70 -1.02 18.16
N THR A 203 -20.10 -0.58 19.33
CA THR A 203 -19.68 -1.18 20.62
C THR A 203 -20.85 -1.18 21.57
N PHE A 204 -21.11 -2.30 22.21
CA PHE A 204 -22.08 -2.36 23.30
C PHE A 204 -21.46 -1.81 24.57
N THR A 205 -22.15 -0.88 25.21
CA THR A 205 -21.76 -0.30 26.51
C THR A 205 -22.82 -0.58 27.57
N ASN A 206 -24.05 -0.91 27.16
CA ASN A 206 -25.11 -1.27 28.06
C ASN A 206 -24.92 -2.69 28.61
N PRO A 207 -24.96 -2.92 29.94
CA PRO A 207 -24.81 -4.25 30.54
C PRO A 207 -25.76 -5.31 29.99
N LYS A 208 -27.02 -4.93 29.67
CA LYS A 208 -28.02 -5.84 29.09
C LYS A 208 -27.57 -6.38 27.72
N ASP A 209 -27.09 -5.49 26.88
CA ASP A 209 -26.65 -5.82 25.52
C ASP A 209 -25.38 -6.69 25.54
N ILE A 210 -24.47 -6.42 26.48
CA ILE A 210 -23.25 -7.23 26.68
C ILE A 210 -23.64 -8.64 27.12
N GLY A 211 -24.51 -8.77 28.12
CA GLY A 211 -25.00 -10.07 28.60
C GLY A 211 -25.74 -10.85 27.50
N TRP A 212 -26.57 -10.17 26.71
CA TRP A 212 -27.23 -10.77 25.55
C TRP A 212 -26.19 -11.26 24.52
N LEU A 213 -25.17 -10.43 24.18
CA LEU A 213 -24.11 -10.80 23.25
C LEU A 213 -23.42 -12.09 23.73
N LEU A 214 -22.97 -12.14 24.98
CA LEU A 214 -22.22 -13.28 25.52
C LEU A 214 -23.04 -14.58 25.43
N ARG A 215 -24.32 -14.54 25.84
CA ARG A 215 -25.20 -15.72 25.70
C ARG A 215 -25.45 -16.09 24.24
N THR A 216 -25.55 -15.13 23.35
CA THR A 216 -25.73 -15.37 21.92
C THR A 216 -24.49 -16.05 21.31
N LEU A 217 -23.28 -15.62 21.72
CA LEU A 217 -22.03 -16.24 21.27
C LEU A 217 -21.91 -17.71 21.67
N ASP A 218 -22.38 -18.08 22.88
CA ASP A 218 -22.42 -19.49 23.33
C ASP A 218 -23.29 -20.38 22.44
N GLY A 219 -24.32 -19.79 21.83
CA GLY A 219 -25.23 -20.50 20.91
C GLY A 219 -24.59 -20.85 19.55
N HIS A 220 -23.34 -20.45 19.28
CA HIS A 220 -22.71 -20.74 18.01
C HIS A 220 -22.42 -22.24 17.84
N LYS A 221 -23.06 -22.88 16.84
CA LYS A 221 -22.95 -24.33 16.55
C LYS A 221 -21.82 -24.69 15.56
N GLY A 222 -20.92 -23.77 15.25
CA GLY A 222 -19.82 -24.02 14.34
C GLY A 222 -18.67 -24.82 14.92
N SER A 223 -17.53 -24.78 14.26
CA SER A 223 -16.37 -25.56 14.69
C SER A 223 -15.95 -25.18 16.11
N TYR A 224 -15.52 -26.17 16.86
CA TYR A 224 -15.00 -26.04 18.21
C TYR A 224 -13.90 -24.95 18.33
N GLN A 225 -12.99 -24.86 17.37
CA GLN A 225 -11.92 -23.87 17.38
C GLN A 225 -12.44 -22.42 17.29
N VAL A 226 -13.49 -22.19 16.49
CA VAL A 226 -14.13 -20.88 16.36
C VAL A 226 -14.94 -20.56 17.63
N ARG A 227 -15.64 -21.54 18.20
CA ARG A 227 -16.37 -21.38 19.46
C ARG A 227 -15.44 -20.96 20.59
N ALA A 228 -14.37 -21.72 20.81
CA ALA A 228 -13.38 -21.42 21.84
C ALA A 228 -12.71 -20.04 21.63
N ALA A 229 -12.43 -19.66 20.40
CA ALA A 229 -11.88 -18.34 20.11
C ALA A 229 -12.89 -17.21 20.39
N LEU A 230 -14.19 -17.40 20.12
CA LEU A 230 -15.23 -16.44 20.45
C LEU A 230 -15.47 -16.31 21.96
N GLU A 231 -15.34 -17.41 22.69
CA GLU A 231 -15.46 -17.44 24.15
C GLU A 231 -14.30 -16.70 24.84
N ILE A 232 -13.07 -16.88 24.36
CA ILE A 232 -11.88 -16.21 24.93
C ILE A 232 -11.77 -14.73 24.48
N ALA A 233 -12.26 -14.38 23.28
CA ALA A 233 -12.09 -13.05 22.68
C ALA A 233 -12.50 -11.89 23.59
N PRO A 234 -13.63 -11.92 24.30
CA PRO A 234 -14.03 -10.83 25.20
C PRO A 234 -13.06 -10.58 26.34
N HIS A 235 -12.38 -11.65 26.83
CA HIS A 235 -11.57 -11.63 28.04
C HIS A 235 -10.13 -11.13 27.83
N VAL A 236 -9.54 -11.25 26.63
CA VAL A 236 -8.09 -11.08 26.44
C VAL A 236 -7.66 -9.75 25.82
N PHE A 237 -8.58 -8.93 25.36
CA PHE A 237 -8.33 -7.61 24.72
C PHE A 237 -7.42 -7.62 23.49
N LEU A 238 -7.17 -8.79 22.92
CA LEU A 238 -6.34 -8.93 21.73
C LEU A 238 -7.05 -8.45 20.47
N ARG A 239 -6.27 -7.92 19.52
CA ARG A 239 -6.84 -7.68 18.19
C ARG A 239 -7.20 -9.01 17.53
N PRO A 240 -8.27 -9.06 16.70
CA PRO A 240 -8.70 -10.32 16.07
C PRO A 240 -7.56 -11.06 15.35
N GLY A 241 -6.66 -10.32 14.70
CA GLY A 241 -5.51 -10.90 14.01
C GLY A 241 -4.41 -11.41 14.94
N GLU A 242 -4.33 -10.93 16.17
CA GLU A 242 -3.43 -11.41 17.22
C GLU A 242 -4.02 -12.67 17.87
N LEU A 243 -5.29 -12.63 18.25
CA LEU A 243 -6.03 -13.77 18.82
C LEU A 243 -5.95 -15.02 17.93
N THR A 244 -6.25 -14.87 16.63
CA THR A 244 -6.27 -16.00 15.69
C THR A 244 -4.90 -16.60 15.39
N LYS A 245 -3.82 -15.93 15.79
CA LYS A 245 -2.43 -16.37 15.62
C LYS A 245 -1.78 -16.87 16.91
N LEU A 246 -2.54 -16.95 18.02
CA LEU A 246 -1.99 -17.47 19.27
C LEU A 246 -1.49 -18.90 19.10
N ILE A 247 -0.32 -19.17 19.67
CA ILE A 247 0.29 -20.51 19.72
C ILE A 247 0.51 -20.94 21.17
N TRP A 248 0.59 -22.25 21.40
CA TRP A 248 0.78 -22.80 22.74
C TRP A 248 2.06 -22.33 23.41
N ASP A 249 3.11 -22.10 22.65
CA ASP A 249 4.41 -21.62 23.16
C ASP A 249 4.33 -20.22 23.79
N TYR A 250 3.24 -19.47 23.55
CA TYR A 250 3.00 -18.17 24.19
C TYR A 250 2.33 -18.29 25.55
N VAL A 251 1.78 -19.47 25.90
CA VAL A 251 0.99 -19.66 27.13
C VAL A 251 1.87 -20.15 28.23
N ASP A 252 2.14 -19.31 29.22
CA ASP A 252 2.82 -19.65 30.43
C ASP A 252 1.79 -19.92 31.53
N PHE A 253 1.49 -21.20 31.77
CA PHE A 253 0.53 -21.63 32.82
C PHE A 253 1.05 -21.40 34.22
N SER A 254 2.38 -21.39 34.44
CA SER A 254 2.98 -21.18 35.75
C SER A 254 2.82 -19.74 36.20
N ASP A 255 3.16 -18.80 35.35
CA ASP A 255 3.05 -17.34 35.59
C ASP A 255 1.65 -16.82 35.31
N ARG A 256 0.76 -17.61 34.70
CA ARG A 256 -0.56 -17.21 34.21
C ARG A 256 -0.51 -16.01 33.26
N ILE A 257 0.40 -16.06 32.30
CA ILE A 257 0.61 -14.99 31.35
C ILE A 257 0.65 -15.56 29.91
N ILE A 258 0.01 -14.87 28.97
CA ILE A 258 0.22 -15.11 27.55
C ILE A 258 1.29 -14.13 27.07
N ARG A 259 2.47 -14.63 26.66
CA ARG A 259 3.64 -13.86 26.21
C ARG A 259 3.68 -13.79 24.70
N ILE A 260 3.14 -12.72 24.13
CA ILE A 260 3.00 -12.58 22.67
C ILE A 260 4.25 -11.94 22.07
N ASP A 261 4.87 -12.64 21.11
CA ASP A 261 6.06 -12.15 20.42
C ASP A 261 5.76 -10.92 19.56
N LYS A 262 6.77 -10.03 19.44
CA LYS A 262 6.72 -8.83 18.60
C LYS A 262 6.37 -9.12 17.12
N GLY A 263 6.67 -10.31 16.63
CA GLY A 263 6.47 -10.69 15.22
C GLY A 263 5.00 -10.74 14.80
N ILE A 264 4.08 -11.07 15.72
CA ILE A 264 2.63 -11.10 15.42
C ILE A 264 1.91 -9.84 15.88
N MET A 265 2.53 -9.03 16.73
CA MET A 265 1.96 -7.79 17.22
C MET A 265 1.99 -6.70 16.15
N LYS A 266 0.84 -6.05 15.91
CA LYS A 266 0.73 -4.95 14.93
C LYS A 266 1.76 -3.83 15.16
N MET A 267 2.12 -3.59 16.42
CA MET A 267 3.03 -2.51 16.81
C MET A 267 4.48 -2.97 16.98
N LYS A 268 4.82 -4.20 16.58
CA LYS A 268 6.18 -4.78 16.65
C LYS A 268 6.83 -4.69 18.05
N ARG A 269 6.02 -4.72 19.13
CA ARG A 269 6.46 -4.82 20.53
C ARG A 269 5.86 -6.07 21.15
N ALA A 270 6.65 -6.79 21.93
CA ALA A 270 6.14 -7.92 22.72
C ALA A 270 5.02 -7.45 23.67
N HIS A 271 4.05 -8.32 23.92
CA HIS A 271 2.90 -7.98 24.76
C HIS A 271 2.62 -9.11 25.74
N LEU A 272 2.51 -8.76 27.02
CA LEU A 272 2.12 -9.66 28.08
C LEU A 272 0.62 -9.52 28.32
N VAL A 273 -0.11 -10.63 28.38
CA VAL A 273 -1.54 -10.64 28.70
C VAL A 273 -1.74 -11.51 29.94
N PRO A 274 -2.01 -10.91 31.12
CA PRO A 274 -2.36 -11.68 32.31
C PRO A 274 -3.63 -12.48 32.06
N MET A 275 -3.65 -13.73 32.47
CA MET A 275 -4.82 -14.59 32.39
C MET A 275 -5.70 -14.42 33.66
N SER A 276 -6.96 -14.08 33.46
CA SER A 276 -7.95 -14.26 34.51
C SER A 276 -8.17 -15.75 34.79
N ASN A 277 -8.83 -16.10 35.89
CA ASN A 277 -9.16 -17.49 36.21
C ASN A 277 -9.95 -18.15 35.07
N GLN A 278 -10.90 -17.41 34.48
CA GLN A 278 -11.71 -17.87 33.36
C GLN A 278 -10.85 -18.22 32.14
N VAL A 279 -9.94 -17.32 31.74
CA VAL A 279 -9.03 -17.55 30.60
C VAL A 279 -8.08 -18.72 30.86
N PHE A 280 -7.57 -18.81 32.09
CA PHE A 280 -6.69 -19.92 32.50
C PHE A 280 -7.40 -21.27 32.36
N ASP A 281 -8.64 -21.40 32.89
CA ASP A 281 -9.41 -22.63 32.84
C ASP A 281 -9.80 -22.98 31.39
N MET A 282 -10.26 -22.03 30.58
CA MET A 282 -10.55 -22.24 29.17
C MET A 282 -9.32 -22.74 28.41
N LEU A 283 -8.14 -22.14 28.61
CA LEU A 283 -6.91 -22.56 27.93
C LEU A 283 -6.43 -23.90 28.44
N LYS A 284 -6.60 -24.21 29.72
CA LYS A 284 -6.26 -25.52 30.30
C LYS A 284 -7.10 -26.63 29.69
N ASP A 285 -8.40 -26.41 29.53
CA ASP A 285 -9.30 -27.38 28.89
C ASP A 285 -8.99 -27.55 27.40
N LEU A 286 -8.70 -26.45 26.69
CA LEU A 286 -8.25 -26.51 25.32
C LEU A 286 -6.92 -27.29 25.16
N ASN A 287 -6.02 -27.16 26.11
CA ASN A 287 -4.74 -27.86 26.08
C ASN A 287 -4.88 -29.39 26.25
N ARG A 288 -5.90 -29.85 26.99
CA ARG A 288 -6.21 -31.30 27.15
C ARG A 288 -6.64 -31.93 25.83
N ILE A 289 -7.29 -31.18 24.94
CA ILE A 289 -7.85 -31.68 23.67
C ILE A 289 -7.09 -31.16 22.45
N LYS A 290 -5.87 -30.63 22.65
CA LYS A 290 -5.06 -30.11 21.55
C LYS A 290 -4.79 -31.16 20.48
N THR A 291 -4.89 -30.75 19.21
CA THR A 291 -4.86 -31.63 18.04
C THR A 291 -3.44 -31.82 17.45
N GLY A 292 -2.37 -31.56 18.21
CA GLY A 292 -0.99 -31.57 17.70
C GLY A 292 -0.63 -30.35 16.81
N SER A 293 -1.49 -29.38 16.72
CA SER A 293 -1.18 -28.06 16.10
C SER A 293 -0.44 -27.16 17.08
N LYS A 294 0.48 -26.36 16.61
CA LYS A 294 1.07 -25.30 17.43
C LYS A 294 0.08 -24.17 17.76
N PHE A 295 -0.98 -23.98 16.96
CA PHE A 295 -1.98 -22.95 17.18
C PHE A 295 -2.98 -23.37 18.24
N ILE A 296 -3.40 -22.42 19.10
CA ILE A 296 -4.48 -22.62 20.06
C ILE A 296 -5.81 -22.84 19.33
N PHE A 297 -6.02 -22.08 18.25
CA PHE A 297 -7.20 -22.17 17.40
C PHE A 297 -6.80 -22.59 15.98
N PRO A 298 -6.51 -23.87 15.74
CA PRO A 298 -6.08 -24.33 14.42
C PRO A 298 -7.21 -24.26 13.39
N SER A 299 -6.85 -23.99 12.14
CA SER A 299 -7.79 -24.04 11.01
C SER A 299 -8.19 -25.50 10.73
N LEU A 300 -9.47 -25.73 10.43
CA LEU A 300 -9.95 -27.05 9.97
C LEU A 300 -9.28 -27.52 8.68
N ARG A 301 -8.84 -26.57 7.83
CA ARG A 301 -8.21 -26.86 6.54
C ARG A 301 -6.71 -27.13 6.64
N SER A 302 -6.05 -26.73 7.72
CA SER A 302 -4.61 -26.89 7.88
C SER A 302 -4.19 -26.75 9.34
N LYS A 303 -3.53 -27.78 9.88
CA LYS A 303 -2.94 -27.75 11.24
C LYS A 303 -1.81 -26.73 11.39
N ASN A 304 -1.22 -26.29 10.30
CA ASN A 304 -0.12 -25.33 10.25
C ASN A 304 -0.56 -23.86 10.18
N LYS A 305 -1.87 -23.59 10.28
CA LYS A 305 -2.45 -22.23 10.26
C LYS A 305 -3.51 -22.12 11.34
N GLY A 306 -3.58 -20.95 11.96
CA GLY A 306 -4.72 -20.58 12.82
C GLY A 306 -5.99 -20.33 12.01
N ILE A 307 -7.14 -20.23 12.70
CA ILE A 307 -8.38 -19.74 12.09
C ILE A 307 -8.17 -18.32 11.55
N THR A 308 -9.02 -17.88 10.61
CA THR A 308 -8.94 -16.52 10.07
C THR A 308 -9.81 -15.56 10.90
N THR A 309 -9.47 -14.29 10.88
CA THR A 309 -10.34 -13.23 11.47
C THR A 309 -11.72 -13.20 10.84
N ASN A 310 -11.81 -13.58 9.56
CA ASN A 310 -13.08 -13.67 8.85
C ASN A 310 -13.95 -14.83 9.37
N ALA A 311 -13.35 -15.91 9.86
CA ALA A 311 -14.10 -17.01 10.48
C ALA A 311 -14.86 -16.53 11.74
N LEU A 312 -14.22 -15.69 12.57
CA LEU A 312 -14.87 -15.08 13.74
C LEU A 312 -16.01 -14.14 13.33
N LEU A 313 -15.77 -13.30 12.32
CA LEU A 313 -16.82 -12.40 11.81
C LEU A 313 -18.00 -13.18 11.23
N THR A 314 -17.74 -14.22 10.43
CA THR A 314 -18.79 -15.07 9.86
C THR A 314 -19.59 -15.77 10.95
N ALA A 315 -18.92 -16.24 12.00
CA ALA A 315 -19.59 -16.84 13.15
C ALA A 315 -20.54 -15.85 13.87
N ILE A 316 -20.07 -14.63 14.13
CA ILE A 316 -20.92 -13.57 14.71
C ILE A 316 -22.11 -13.26 13.78
N ARG A 317 -21.91 -13.20 12.47
CA ARG A 317 -22.99 -12.96 11.48
C ARG A 317 -24.01 -14.11 11.44
N SER A 318 -23.55 -15.37 11.57
CA SER A 318 -24.46 -16.53 11.61
C SER A 318 -25.38 -16.56 12.84
N LEU A 319 -25.05 -15.78 13.86
CA LEU A 319 -25.88 -15.59 15.05
C LEU A 319 -26.87 -14.41 14.92
N GLY A 320 -27.01 -13.81 13.75
CA GLY A 320 -27.92 -12.69 13.49
C GLY A 320 -27.39 -11.32 13.88
N ILE A 321 -26.14 -11.21 14.33
CA ILE A 321 -25.55 -9.92 14.76
C ILE A 321 -24.97 -9.21 13.53
N ASN A 322 -25.49 -8.06 13.14
CA ASN A 322 -25.09 -7.31 11.95
C ASN A 322 -23.80 -6.49 12.12
N SER A 323 -23.20 -6.05 11.00
CA SER A 323 -21.93 -5.31 11.00
C SER A 323 -22.01 -3.90 11.59
N ASP A 324 -23.18 -3.33 11.64
CA ASP A 324 -23.52 -2.04 12.26
C ASP A 324 -23.80 -2.16 13.76
N GLN A 325 -24.04 -3.36 14.27
CA GLN A 325 -24.24 -3.66 15.68
C GLN A 325 -22.94 -4.05 16.38
N PHE A 326 -22.17 -4.96 15.79
CA PHE A 326 -20.96 -5.50 16.42
C PHE A 326 -19.97 -6.09 15.43
N VAL A 327 -18.69 -5.99 15.75
CA VAL A 327 -17.57 -6.64 15.04
C VAL A 327 -16.57 -7.20 16.07
N THR A 328 -15.72 -8.12 15.68
CA THR A 328 -14.73 -8.72 16.59
C THR A 328 -13.80 -7.70 17.27
N HIS A 329 -13.56 -6.55 16.65
CA HIS A 329 -12.78 -5.47 17.26
C HIS A 329 -13.52 -4.75 18.40
N SER A 330 -14.83 -4.85 18.43
CA SER A 330 -15.71 -4.19 19.42
C SER A 330 -15.55 -4.73 20.83
N PHE A 331 -15.06 -5.98 21.01
CA PHE A 331 -14.71 -6.51 22.33
C PHE A 331 -13.76 -5.62 23.11
N ARG A 332 -12.80 -5.02 22.42
CA ARG A 332 -11.82 -4.11 23.02
C ARG A 332 -12.45 -2.78 23.45
N GLY A 333 -13.37 -2.26 22.62
CA GLY A 333 -14.15 -1.06 22.96
C GLY A 333 -15.04 -1.27 24.18
N MET A 334 -15.72 -2.42 24.28
CA MET A 334 -16.53 -2.79 25.46
C MET A 334 -15.68 -2.77 26.73
N ALA A 335 -14.54 -3.48 26.71
CA ALA A 335 -13.65 -3.55 27.85
C ALA A 335 -13.09 -2.18 28.26
N SER A 336 -12.63 -1.40 27.26
CA SER A 336 -12.10 -0.05 27.51
C SER A 336 -13.16 0.86 28.17
N SER A 337 -14.37 0.90 27.62
CA SER A 337 -15.45 1.74 28.17
C SER A 337 -15.78 1.37 29.61
N PHE A 338 -16.01 0.09 29.91
CA PHE A 338 -16.30 -0.39 31.24
C PHE A 338 -15.21 -0.05 32.25
N LEU A 339 -13.95 -0.32 31.89
CA LEU A 339 -12.82 -0.13 32.79
C LEU A 339 -12.59 1.36 33.14
N HIS A 340 -12.78 2.26 32.17
CA HIS A 340 -12.76 3.70 32.44
C HIS A 340 -13.93 4.13 33.37
N GLU A 341 -15.15 3.63 33.14
CA GLU A 341 -16.31 3.90 34.01
C GLU A 341 -16.11 3.37 35.45
N LYS A 342 -15.38 2.27 35.61
CA LYS A 342 -15.03 1.70 36.93
C LYS A 342 -13.82 2.37 37.57
N GLY A 343 -13.25 3.41 36.95
CA GLY A 343 -12.15 4.21 37.52
C GLY A 343 -10.78 3.56 37.47
N PHE A 344 -10.56 2.54 36.62
CA PHE A 344 -9.23 2.02 36.40
C PHE A 344 -8.34 3.07 35.73
N VAL A 345 -7.05 3.09 36.12
CA VAL A 345 -6.08 4.04 35.59
C VAL A 345 -5.93 3.88 34.08
N SER A 346 -6.09 4.99 33.34
CA SER A 346 -6.06 4.98 31.86
C SER A 346 -4.79 4.35 31.31
N ASP A 347 -3.62 4.62 31.88
CA ASP A 347 -2.34 4.06 31.45
C ASP A 347 -2.30 2.52 31.55
N VAL A 348 -2.95 1.96 32.56
CA VAL A 348 -3.07 0.49 32.75
C VAL A 348 -3.96 -0.10 31.67
N ILE A 349 -5.08 0.57 31.36
CA ILE A 349 -6.03 0.15 30.30
C ILE A 349 -5.33 0.21 28.93
N GLU A 350 -4.69 1.34 28.61
CA GLU A 350 -4.00 1.54 27.33
C GLU A 350 -2.84 0.55 27.15
N ARG A 351 -2.12 0.23 28.23
CA ARG A 351 -1.06 -0.80 28.22
C ARG A 351 -1.65 -2.19 27.95
N GLN A 352 -2.77 -2.54 28.58
CA GLN A 352 -3.47 -3.81 28.32
C GLN A 352 -4.01 -3.90 26.90
N LEU A 353 -4.46 -2.79 26.33
CA LEU A 353 -4.89 -2.72 24.94
C LEU A 353 -3.71 -2.71 23.95
N ALA A 354 -2.44 -2.72 24.38
CA ALA A 354 -1.27 -2.59 23.54
C ALA A 354 -1.38 -1.38 22.58
N HIS A 355 -1.90 -0.24 23.10
CA HIS A 355 -1.87 1.02 22.39
C HIS A 355 -0.50 1.68 22.53
N ILE A 356 -0.09 2.44 21.49
CA ILE A 356 1.12 3.24 21.57
C ILE A 356 0.80 4.53 22.31
N GLU A 357 1.65 4.88 23.27
CA GLU A 357 1.66 6.22 23.84
C GLU A 357 1.94 7.25 22.73
N THR A 358 0.98 8.13 22.49
CA THR A 358 1.06 9.16 21.46
C THR A 358 1.95 10.34 21.88
N ASN A 359 2.11 10.55 23.18
CA ASN A 359 3.02 11.52 23.72
C ASN A 359 4.46 11.00 23.62
N LYS A 360 5.24 11.57 22.69
CA LYS A 360 6.62 11.14 22.41
C LYS A 360 7.54 11.24 23.65
N VAL A 361 7.32 12.25 24.51
CA VAL A 361 8.09 12.43 25.74
C VAL A 361 7.77 11.31 26.72
N LYS A 362 6.48 11.05 26.99
CA LYS A 362 6.04 9.96 27.86
C LYS A 362 6.49 8.60 27.33
N SER A 363 6.41 8.37 26.03
CA SER A 363 6.86 7.13 25.37
C SER A 363 8.37 6.87 25.52
N ALA A 364 9.20 7.93 25.61
CA ALA A 364 10.64 7.79 25.76
C ALA A 364 11.08 7.42 27.18
N TYR A 365 10.30 7.80 28.20
CA TYR A 365 10.67 7.63 29.61
C TYR A 365 9.83 6.60 30.37
N CYS A 366 8.61 6.28 29.91
CA CYS A 366 7.73 5.34 30.61
C CYS A 366 7.79 3.96 29.97
N HIS A 367 8.54 3.05 30.57
CA HIS A 367 8.60 1.62 30.18
C HIS A 367 7.80 0.71 31.12
N ALA A 368 6.93 1.28 31.94
CA ALA A 368 6.17 0.54 32.92
C ALA A 368 5.21 -0.47 32.26
N GLU A 369 5.25 -1.71 32.74
CA GLU A 369 4.37 -2.79 32.27
C GLU A 369 3.05 -2.85 33.04
N TYR A 370 2.96 -2.24 34.21
CA TYR A 370 1.81 -2.24 35.13
C TYR A 370 1.23 -3.65 35.37
N LEU A 371 2.08 -4.67 35.45
CA LEU A 371 1.64 -6.07 35.40
C LEU A 371 0.67 -6.42 36.52
N GLU A 372 0.96 -6.03 37.77
CA GLU A 372 0.10 -6.29 38.92
C GLU A 372 -1.28 -5.64 38.79
N GLN A 373 -1.33 -4.33 38.40
CA GLN A 373 -2.59 -3.65 38.17
C GLN A 373 -3.38 -4.28 37.00
N ARG A 374 -2.68 -4.77 35.97
CA ARG A 374 -3.31 -5.46 34.82
C ARG A 374 -3.86 -6.82 35.20
N ILE A 375 -3.24 -7.56 36.14
CA ILE A 375 -3.79 -8.81 36.69
C ILE A 375 -5.14 -8.52 37.36
N VAL A 376 -5.19 -7.52 38.21
CA VAL A 376 -6.43 -7.09 38.90
C VAL A 376 -7.50 -6.66 37.89
N LEU A 377 -7.11 -5.84 36.93
CA LEU A 377 -7.99 -5.35 35.87
C LEU A 377 -8.60 -6.48 35.04
N MET A 378 -7.77 -7.45 34.61
CA MET A 378 -8.23 -8.57 33.78
C MET A 378 -9.17 -9.50 34.54
N GLN A 379 -8.91 -9.72 35.83
CA GLN A 379 -9.81 -10.52 36.67
C GLN A 379 -11.14 -9.81 36.92
N ALA A 380 -11.10 -8.51 37.24
CA ALA A 380 -12.32 -7.73 37.47
C ALA A 380 -13.21 -7.69 36.21
N TRP A 381 -12.60 -7.53 35.02
CA TRP A 381 -13.34 -7.56 33.75
C TRP A 381 -13.96 -8.94 33.48
N SER A 382 -13.22 -10.02 33.68
CA SER A 382 -13.74 -11.38 33.45
C SER A 382 -14.88 -11.73 34.42
N ASN A 383 -14.77 -11.36 35.69
CA ASN A 383 -15.84 -11.54 36.66
C ASN A 383 -17.12 -10.77 36.24
N TYR A 384 -16.97 -9.53 35.77
CA TYR A 384 -18.07 -8.74 35.26
C TYR A 384 -18.77 -9.38 34.05
N LEU A 385 -18.01 -9.96 33.13
CA LEU A 385 -18.59 -10.68 32.00
C LEU A 385 -19.42 -11.90 32.47
N ASP A 386 -18.92 -12.66 33.47
CA ASP A 386 -19.64 -13.79 34.02
C ASP A 386 -20.95 -13.35 34.72
N ASP A 387 -20.90 -12.26 35.50
CA ASP A 387 -22.08 -11.68 36.14
C ASP A 387 -23.15 -11.29 35.11
N LEU A 388 -22.74 -10.65 34.00
CA LEU A 388 -23.65 -10.26 32.94
C LEU A 388 -24.21 -11.46 32.16
N LYS A 389 -23.42 -12.51 32.01
CA LYS A 389 -23.81 -13.73 31.33
C LYS A 389 -24.81 -14.54 32.19
N GLY A 390 -24.63 -14.58 33.52
CA GLY A 390 -25.49 -15.27 34.48
C GLY A 390 -26.83 -14.58 34.75
N ASN A 391 -26.90 -13.25 34.58
CA ASN A 391 -28.11 -12.47 34.86
C ASN A 391 -29.15 -12.56 33.73
N VAL A 392 -29.95 -13.62 33.71
CA VAL A 392 -31.02 -13.88 32.73
C VAL A 392 -32.18 -12.88 32.82
N ASN A 393 -32.41 -12.25 33.98
CA ASN A 393 -33.54 -11.34 34.23
C ASN A 393 -33.43 -9.98 33.53
N LEU A 394 -32.29 -9.68 32.85
CA LEU A 394 -32.07 -8.44 32.11
C LEU A 394 -32.50 -8.49 30.63
N THR A 395 -33.04 -9.63 30.16
CA THR A 395 -33.19 -9.89 28.70
C THR A 395 -34.59 -9.60 28.12
N LYS A 396 -35.57 -9.09 28.87
CA LYS A 396 -36.97 -8.93 28.37
C LYS A 396 -37.25 -7.66 27.55
N THR A 397 -36.25 -6.88 27.10
CA THR A 397 -36.55 -5.54 26.51
C THR A 397 -36.03 -5.34 25.07
N ILE A 398 -35.65 -6.37 24.30
CA ILE A 398 -35.17 -6.21 22.93
C ILE A 398 -36.07 -6.91 21.88
N GLN A 399 -37.29 -7.30 22.23
CA GLN A 399 -38.25 -7.88 21.29
C GLN A 399 -39.54 -7.04 21.19
N GLU A 400 -39.48 -5.71 21.24
CA GLU A 400 -40.55 -4.82 20.78
C GLU A 400 -40.01 -3.74 19.86
#